data_ac3bfa8efada611bf880f803d455e893
#
_entry.id   ac3bfa8efada611bf880f803d455e893
#
_cell.length_a   1.000
_cell.length_b   1.000
_cell.length_c   1.000
_cell.angle_alpha   90.00
_cell.angle_beta   90.00
_cell.angle_gamma   90.00
#
_symmetry.space_group_name_H-M   'P 1'
#
loop_
_entity.id
_entity.type
_entity.pdbx_description
1 polymer ?
#
loop_
_entity_poly.entity_id
_entity_poly.type
_entity_poly.pdbx_seq_one_letter_code
_entity_poly.pdbx_strand_id
1 'polypeptide(L)'
;MDIQIQYFMKKLKNLEEGSFLKLFFAFFSAAFLIAAVCMPDRNTMFSGLWQIMSQPGKISTNYFAAGGYAATFLNMGLVGLCCLGLYVLCGATVNNVSTLAFVLTLGFCSWGINILNIWPTVLGVVIYCLVKKEKLGANVNAMLFSTGIAPLISDLLVRHPYPDVVGFNLYGFVVAMIVGIAIGFFLPAGLTHSPKVHKGFDLYSAAVPVCLFAFFLNATLFKTVGIELPAAPGAETLLVASRLTVNLFCGILFGLCIVFALAMGCKPKQYWALLTAPEHVGSVSSQMGTEVFLMNVGVFGLFILAYYNLIGASFNGVTLGIIFCMLCTCNSGSHPGNVWPIMLGYVLASFLAGGLSRVAGGNFTFVINAQAIAVGLCFANGLSPITSKYGWFWGMVAAVMHYFLVTSVPNLHGGFCLYNGGFTAAVICILLVPELECFCKTKAERKALKAAK
;
A
#
# COMPACT_ATOMS: atom_id res chain seq x y z
N MET A 1 -5.63 -30.87 19.51
CA MET A 1 -4.74 -29.68 19.64
C MET A 1 -4.26 -29.65 21.08
N ASP A 2 -2.94 -29.59 21.29
CA ASP A 2 -2.31 -29.70 22.62
C ASP A 2 -2.84 -28.57 23.55
N ILE A 3 -3.06 -28.89 24.83
CA ILE A 3 -3.56 -27.94 25.84
C ILE A 3 -2.67 -26.68 25.91
N GLN A 4 -1.38 -26.83 25.70
CA GLN A 4 -0.43 -25.70 25.64
C GLN A 4 -0.71 -24.77 24.47
N ILE A 5 -1.04 -25.31 23.28
CA ILE A 5 -1.39 -24.51 22.10
C ILE A 5 -2.69 -23.73 22.34
N GLN A 6 -3.71 -24.39 22.92
CA GLN A 6 -4.97 -23.73 23.26
C GLN A 6 -4.77 -22.58 24.27
N TYR A 7 -3.97 -22.82 25.29
CA TYR A 7 -3.62 -21.80 26.29
C TYR A 7 -2.90 -20.61 25.64
N PHE A 8 -1.91 -20.89 24.78
CA PHE A 8 -1.18 -19.84 24.06
C PHE A 8 -2.10 -19.01 23.15
N MET A 9 -2.98 -19.65 22.37
CA MET A 9 -3.93 -18.96 21.48
C MET A 9 -4.93 -18.11 22.25
N LYS A 10 -5.41 -18.59 23.41
CA LYS A 10 -6.27 -17.81 24.30
C LYS A 10 -5.54 -16.59 24.87
N LYS A 11 -4.25 -16.73 25.21
CA LYS A 11 -3.42 -15.61 25.67
C LYS A 11 -3.22 -14.57 24.58
N LEU A 12 -2.97 -14.99 23.32
CA LEU A 12 -2.86 -14.08 22.17
C LEU A 12 -4.15 -13.29 21.94
N LYS A 13 -5.30 -13.95 22.00
CA LYS A 13 -6.61 -13.30 21.82
C LYS A 13 -6.88 -12.21 22.87
N ASN A 14 -6.41 -12.42 24.10
CA ASN A 14 -6.64 -11.53 25.23
C ASN A 14 -5.57 -10.42 25.38
N LEU A 15 -4.63 -10.33 24.43
CA LEU A 15 -3.69 -9.22 24.40
C LEU A 15 -4.40 -7.90 24.10
N GLU A 16 -3.89 -6.82 24.68
CA GLU A 16 -4.24 -5.50 24.25
C GLU A 16 -3.97 -5.33 22.73
N GLU A 17 -4.86 -4.63 22.02
CA GLU A 17 -4.80 -4.45 20.57
C GLU A 17 -3.40 -4.05 20.08
N GLY A 18 -2.80 -3.01 20.69
CA GLY A 18 -1.49 -2.52 20.30
C GLY A 18 -0.38 -3.54 20.47
N SER A 19 -0.44 -4.38 21.50
CA SER A 19 0.52 -5.46 21.74
C SER A 19 0.34 -6.60 20.72
N PHE A 20 -0.90 -6.96 20.40
CA PHE A 20 -1.21 -7.92 19.36
C PHE A 20 -0.71 -7.45 17.99
N LEU A 21 -0.97 -6.20 17.62
CA LEU A 21 -0.52 -5.65 16.33
C LEU A 21 1.01 -5.57 16.22
N LYS A 22 1.74 -5.29 17.30
CA LYS A 22 3.22 -5.39 17.31
C LYS A 22 3.70 -6.83 17.06
N LEU A 23 3.03 -7.83 17.62
CA LEU A 23 3.33 -9.24 17.32
C LEU A 23 2.99 -9.60 15.87
N PHE A 24 1.90 -9.08 15.33
CA PHE A 24 1.55 -9.22 13.92
C PHE A 24 2.64 -8.61 13.02
N PHE A 25 3.18 -7.43 13.35
CA PHE A 25 4.29 -6.81 12.62
C PHE A 25 5.57 -7.66 12.69
N ALA A 26 5.87 -8.20 13.87
CA ALA A 26 7.00 -9.11 14.04
C ALA A 26 6.83 -10.40 13.21
N PHE A 27 5.63 -10.98 13.23
CA PHE A 27 5.32 -12.19 12.45
C PHE A 27 5.48 -11.97 10.95
N PHE A 28 4.96 -10.85 10.41
CA PHE A 28 5.12 -10.53 8.99
C PHE A 28 6.59 -10.29 8.63
N SER A 29 7.32 -9.49 9.43
CA SER A 29 8.76 -9.27 9.21
C SER A 29 9.55 -10.57 9.22
N ALA A 30 9.28 -11.46 10.19
CA ALA A 30 9.92 -12.77 10.28
C ALA A 30 9.57 -13.67 9.09
N ALA A 31 8.32 -13.65 8.62
CA ALA A 31 7.89 -14.43 7.45
C ALA A 31 8.69 -14.05 6.20
N PHE A 32 8.93 -12.76 5.98
CA PHE A 32 9.77 -12.28 4.87
C PHE A 32 11.25 -12.70 5.04
N LEU A 33 11.82 -12.61 6.25
CA LEU A 33 13.19 -13.07 6.50
C LEU A 33 13.35 -14.58 6.30
N ILE A 34 12.37 -15.37 6.76
CA ILE A 34 12.36 -16.82 6.54
C ILE A 34 12.26 -17.11 5.04
N ALA A 35 11.38 -16.41 4.32
CA ALA A 35 11.27 -16.56 2.87
C ALA A 35 12.60 -16.26 2.18
N ALA A 36 13.32 -15.19 2.55
CA ALA A 36 14.63 -14.85 1.99
C ALA A 36 15.63 -16.01 2.08
N VAL A 37 15.70 -16.67 3.23
CA VAL A 37 16.61 -17.82 3.47
C VAL A 37 16.16 -19.07 2.68
N CYS A 38 14.86 -19.21 2.43
CA CYS A 38 14.28 -20.34 1.69
C CYS A 38 14.38 -20.18 0.17
N MET A 39 14.70 -18.98 -0.37
CA MET A 39 14.78 -18.77 -1.81
C MET A 39 15.98 -19.50 -2.45
N PRO A 40 15.85 -19.94 -3.71
CA PRO A 40 16.93 -20.63 -4.42
C PRO A 40 18.21 -19.79 -4.55
N ASP A 41 18.06 -18.46 -4.67
CA ASP A 41 19.13 -17.47 -4.85
C ASP A 41 19.65 -16.88 -3.53
N ARG A 42 19.41 -17.56 -2.39
CA ARG A 42 19.85 -17.09 -1.05
C ARG A 42 21.34 -16.76 -0.91
N ASN A 43 22.18 -17.44 -1.69
CA ASN A 43 23.64 -17.23 -1.62
C ASN A 43 24.06 -15.85 -2.14
N THR A 44 23.24 -15.21 -2.95
CA THR A 44 23.46 -13.86 -3.50
C THR A 44 22.63 -12.79 -2.81
N MET A 45 21.91 -13.11 -1.73
CA MET A 45 20.95 -12.19 -1.12
C MET A 45 21.56 -10.87 -0.64
N PHE A 46 22.80 -10.87 -0.13
CA PHE A 46 23.46 -9.63 0.33
C PHE A 46 23.98 -8.79 -0.83
N SER A 47 24.56 -9.43 -1.86
CA SER A 47 24.96 -8.72 -3.09
C SER A 47 23.75 -8.19 -3.85
N GLY A 48 22.66 -8.95 -3.89
CA GLY A 48 21.38 -8.51 -4.45
C GLY A 48 20.76 -7.35 -3.67
N LEU A 49 20.84 -7.37 -2.34
CA LEU A 49 20.38 -6.24 -1.51
C LEU A 49 21.18 -4.97 -1.80
N TRP A 50 22.50 -5.10 -1.99
CA TRP A 50 23.35 -3.97 -2.42
C TRP A 50 22.92 -3.44 -3.80
N GLN A 51 22.60 -4.32 -4.75
CA GLN A 51 22.10 -3.94 -6.07
C GLN A 51 20.77 -3.19 -5.97
N ILE A 52 19.83 -3.64 -5.09
CA ILE A 52 18.56 -2.94 -4.81
C ILE A 52 18.84 -1.53 -4.27
N MET A 53 19.80 -1.36 -3.36
CA MET A 53 20.11 -0.06 -2.75
C MET A 53 20.84 0.90 -3.68
N SER A 54 21.64 0.37 -4.62
CA SER A 54 22.54 1.14 -5.48
C SER A 54 21.97 1.48 -6.86
N GLN A 55 20.67 1.20 -7.10
CA GLN A 55 20.01 1.56 -8.35
C GLN A 55 19.06 2.74 -8.18
N PRO A 56 18.81 3.49 -9.27
CA PRO A 56 17.81 4.53 -9.29
C PRO A 56 16.40 3.96 -9.08
N GLY A 57 15.52 4.74 -8.45
CA GLY A 57 14.17 4.34 -8.13
C GLY A 57 13.10 5.02 -8.98
N LYS A 58 12.09 4.26 -9.43
CA LYS A 58 10.83 4.74 -9.98
C LYS A 58 9.69 3.80 -9.60
N ILE A 59 8.45 4.22 -9.79
CA ILE A 59 7.26 3.38 -9.52
C ILE A 59 7.17 2.13 -10.42
N SER A 60 8.01 1.99 -11.43
CA SER A 60 8.12 0.82 -12.31
C SER A 60 9.31 -0.08 -11.94
N THR A 61 10.09 0.24 -10.92
CA THR A 61 11.24 -0.58 -10.52
C THR A 61 10.78 -1.94 -9.99
N ASN A 62 11.45 -3.02 -10.37
CA ASN A 62 11.15 -4.38 -9.96
C ASN A 62 12.36 -4.99 -9.23
N TYR A 63 12.25 -5.18 -7.92
CA TYR A 63 13.36 -5.66 -7.13
C TYR A 63 13.69 -7.14 -7.36
N PHE A 64 12.76 -7.96 -7.86
CA PHE A 64 13.08 -9.33 -8.26
C PHE A 64 14.09 -9.38 -9.42
N ALA A 65 13.97 -8.45 -10.37
CA ALA A 65 14.93 -8.36 -11.45
C ALA A 65 16.24 -7.68 -11.01
N ALA A 66 16.13 -6.68 -10.14
CA ALA A 66 17.28 -5.90 -9.68
C ALA A 66 18.24 -6.68 -8.77
N GLY A 67 17.69 -7.41 -7.79
CA GLY A 67 18.49 -8.07 -6.74
C GLY A 67 18.16 -9.54 -6.53
N GLY A 68 17.14 -10.08 -7.21
CA GLY A 68 16.66 -11.44 -7.01
C GLY A 68 15.59 -11.56 -5.91
N TYR A 69 15.07 -12.78 -5.76
CA TYR A 69 14.00 -13.07 -4.80
C TYR A 69 14.47 -12.95 -3.36
N ALA A 70 15.59 -13.61 -3.02
CA ALA A 70 16.12 -13.64 -1.68
C ALA A 70 16.43 -12.24 -1.15
N ALA A 71 17.07 -11.40 -1.97
CA ALA A 71 17.38 -10.01 -1.59
C ALA A 71 16.13 -9.14 -1.42
N THR A 72 15.11 -9.33 -2.27
CA THR A 72 13.84 -8.62 -2.14
C THR A 72 13.13 -8.99 -0.84
N PHE A 73 13.00 -10.29 -0.53
CA PHE A 73 12.42 -10.74 0.72
C PHE A 73 13.24 -10.29 1.94
N LEU A 74 14.57 -10.31 1.85
CA LEU A 74 15.44 -9.77 2.89
C LEU A 74 15.19 -8.28 3.13
N ASN A 75 15.11 -7.46 2.06
CA ASN A 75 14.79 -6.05 2.16
C ASN A 75 13.43 -5.82 2.85
N MET A 76 12.38 -6.54 2.44
CA MET A 76 11.05 -6.46 3.04
C MET A 76 11.08 -6.79 4.54
N GLY A 77 11.78 -7.85 4.93
CA GLY A 77 11.91 -8.25 6.33
C GLY A 77 12.71 -7.26 7.17
N LEU A 78 13.84 -6.75 6.66
CA LEU A 78 14.68 -5.78 7.37
C LEU A 78 13.95 -4.44 7.57
N VAL A 79 13.32 -3.90 6.53
CA VAL A 79 12.52 -2.67 6.65
C VAL A 79 11.35 -2.90 7.60
N GLY A 80 10.71 -4.06 7.56
CA GLY A 80 9.66 -4.43 8.52
C GLY A 80 10.14 -4.40 9.97
N LEU A 81 11.32 -4.95 10.25
CA LEU A 81 11.93 -4.86 11.59
C LEU A 81 12.29 -3.41 11.98
N CYS A 82 12.77 -2.59 11.03
CA CYS A 82 13.01 -1.17 11.28
C CYS A 82 11.72 -0.43 11.63
N CYS A 83 10.63 -0.67 10.89
CA CYS A 83 9.32 -0.10 11.19
C CYS A 83 8.83 -0.51 12.58
N LEU A 84 8.90 -1.81 12.92
CA LEU A 84 8.57 -2.30 14.24
C LEU A 84 9.45 -1.66 15.33
N GLY A 85 10.75 -1.53 15.05
CA GLY A 85 11.70 -0.84 15.94
C GLY A 85 11.29 0.61 16.21
N LEU A 86 10.86 1.36 15.19
CA LEU A 86 10.35 2.72 15.36
C LEU A 86 9.11 2.75 16.28
N TYR A 87 8.13 1.85 16.10
CA TYR A 87 6.96 1.78 16.99
C TYR A 87 7.33 1.47 18.43
N VAL A 88 8.28 0.55 18.65
CA VAL A 88 8.70 0.13 19.99
C VAL A 88 9.56 1.21 20.67
N LEU A 89 10.61 1.67 20.00
CA LEU A 89 11.60 2.60 20.55
C LEU A 89 11.03 4.00 20.80
N CYS A 90 10.11 4.46 19.93
CA CYS A 90 9.45 5.74 20.13
C CYS A 90 8.25 5.65 21.09
N GLY A 91 7.90 4.48 21.62
CA GLY A 91 6.75 4.30 22.52
C GLY A 91 5.41 4.60 21.84
N ALA A 92 5.26 4.27 20.57
CA ALA A 92 4.07 4.59 19.80
C ALA A 92 2.89 3.69 20.17
N THR A 93 1.68 4.29 20.21
CA THR A 93 0.43 3.54 20.25
C THR A 93 0.15 2.95 18.86
N VAL A 94 -0.05 1.63 18.80
CA VAL A 94 -0.28 0.91 17.55
C VAL A 94 -1.77 0.59 17.39
N ASN A 95 -2.33 0.93 16.22
CA ASN A 95 -3.76 0.79 15.91
C ASN A 95 -3.97 0.42 14.43
N ASN A 96 -5.19 0.54 13.91
CA ASN A 96 -5.52 0.28 12.51
C ASN A 96 -4.73 1.15 11.52
N VAL A 97 -4.48 2.44 11.82
CA VAL A 97 -3.65 3.31 10.96
C VAL A 97 -2.20 2.85 10.95
N SER A 98 -1.70 2.35 12.08
CA SER A 98 -0.36 1.75 12.17
C SER A 98 -0.25 0.47 11.35
N THR A 99 -1.32 -0.35 11.34
CA THR A 99 -1.40 -1.54 10.47
C THR A 99 -1.35 -1.15 9.00
N LEU A 100 -2.10 -0.11 8.61
CA LEU A 100 -2.08 0.42 7.26
C LEU A 100 -0.67 0.90 6.88
N ALA A 101 -0.05 1.76 7.71
CA ALA A 101 1.28 2.29 7.45
C ALA A 101 2.34 1.18 7.33
N PHE A 102 2.32 0.20 8.24
CA PHE A 102 3.26 -0.91 8.27
C PHE A 102 3.14 -1.82 7.05
N VAL A 103 1.94 -2.34 6.77
CA VAL A 103 1.71 -3.29 5.66
C VAL A 103 1.90 -2.62 4.30
N LEU A 104 1.53 -1.33 4.16
CA LEU A 104 1.76 -0.55 2.96
C LEU A 104 3.25 -0.35 2.69
N THR A 105 4.04 0.00 3.72
CA THR A 105 5.50 0.11 3.62
C THR A 105 6.13 -1.22 3.22
N LEU A 106 5.71 -2.35 3.84
CA LEU A 106 6.16 -3.68 3.44
C LEU A 106 5.89 -3.98 1.96
N GLY A 107 4.70 -3.65 1.47
CA GLY A 107 4.36 -3.83 0.06
C GLY A 107 5.32 -3.08 -0.85
N PHE A 108 5.63 -1.83 -0.55
CA PHE A 108 6.55 -1.03 -1.34
C PHE A 108 8.01 -1.51 -1.29
N CYS A 109 8.40 -2.30 -0.29
CA CYS A 109 9.76 -2.83 -0.18
C CYS A 109 10.12 -3.88 -1.24
N SER A 110 9.20 -4.29 -2.08
CA SER A 110 9.48 -5.14 -3.23
C SER A 110 9.69 -4.39 -4.55
N TRP A 111 9.54 -3.04 -4.56
CA TRP A 111 9.59 -2.25 -5.79
C TRP A 111 9.91 -0.75 -5.68
N GLY A 112 10.14 -0.20 -4.49
CA GLY A 112 10.42 1.24 -4.38
C GLY A 112 11.10 1.65 -3.07
N ILE A 113 10.80 0.96 -1.96
CA ILE A 113 11.38 1.22 -0.65
C ILE A 113 12.49 0.21 -0.37
N ASN A 114 13.64 0.69 0.10
CA ASN A 114 14.71 -0.16 0.61
C ASN A 114 15.27 0.35 1.94
N ILE A 115 16.10 -0.45 2.58
CA ILE A 115 16.66 -0.16 3.90
C ILE A 115 17.50 1.14 3.95
N LEU A 116 17.94 1.64 2.80
CA LEU A 116 18.75 2.87 2.72
C LEU A 116 17.89 4.12 2.49
N ASN A 117 16.91 4.07 1.57
CA ASN A 117 16.20 5.26 1.07
C ASN A 117 15.11 5.80 1.99
N ILE A 118 14.78 5.10 3.08
CA ILE A 118 13.76 5.54 4.05
C ILE A 118 14.26 6.64 5.00
N TRP A 119 15.55 6.67 5.30
CA TRP A 119 16.09 7.46 6.41
C TRP A 119 16.01 8.98 6.23
N PRO A 120 16.23 9.56 5.04
CA PRO A 120 16.13 11.01 4.86
C PRO A 120 14.76 11.57 5.23
N THR A 121 13.68 10.88 4.82
CA THR A 121 12.31 11.33 5.13
C THR A 121 11.93 11.07 6.59
N VAL A 122 12.35 9.94 7.16
CA VAL A 122 12.17 9.64 8.59
C VAL A 122 12.85 10.70 9.45
N LEU A 123 14.08 11.09 9.10
CA LEU A 123 14.81 12.16 9.81
C LEU A 123 14.05 13.49 9.73
N GLY A 124 13.43 13.81 8.60
CA GLY A 124 12.60 14.99 8.44
C GLY A 124 11.43 15.04 9.45
N VAL A 125 10.75 13.90 9.65
CA VAL A 125 9.69 13.79 10.67
C VAL A 125 10.26 13.94 12.09
N VAL A 126 11.44 13.37 12.36
CA VAL A 126 12.11 13.54 13.66
C VAL A 126 12.41 15.03 13.92
N ILE A 127 12.94 15.75 12.93
CA ILE A 127 13.20 17.20 13.04
C ILE A 127 11.89 17.97 13.25
N TYR A 128 10.80 17.63 12.57
CA TYR A 128 9.49 18.20 12.81
C TYR A 128 9.07 18.05 14.28
N CYS A 129 9.18 16.83 14.83
CA CYS A 129 8.84 16.55 16.22
C CYS A 129 9.67 17.39 17.20
N LEU A 130 10.98 17.55 16.94
CA LEU A 130 11.88 18.37 17.75
C LEU A 130 11.47 19.86 17.73
N VAL A 131 11.20 20.40 16.54
CA VAL A 131 10.79 21.81 16.36
C VAL A 131 9.43 22.08 17.02
N LYS A 132 8.47 21.15 16.83
CA LYS A 132 7.12 21.28 17.41
C LYS A 132 7.02 20.84 18.86
N LYS A 133 8.09 20.24 19.42
CA LYS A 133 8.12 19.65 20.77
C LYS A 133 7.05 18.56 20.96
N GLU A 134 6.79 17.81 19.89
CA GLU A 134 5.88 16.67 19.90
C GLU A 134 6.62 15.37 20.23
N LYS A 135 5.89 14.39 20.80
CA LYS A 135 6.44 13.06 21.06
C LYS A 135 6.67 12.31 19.74
N LEU A 136 7.83 11.68 19.58
CA LEU A 136 8.14 10.85 18.40
C LEU A 136 7.09 9.75 18.18
N GLY A 137 6.61 9.11 19.26
CA GLY A 137 5.61 8.06 19.19
C GLY A 137 4.28 8.47 18.57
N ALA A 138 3.90 9.74 18.65
CA ALA A 138 2.70 10.26 18.00
C ALA A 138 2.84 10.37 16.47
N ASN A 139 4.07 10.42 15.95
CA ASN A 139 4.37 10.68 14.55
C ASN A 139 5.02 9.47 13.81
N VAL A 140 5.07 8.27 14.42
CA VAL A 140 5.68 7.09 13.75
C VAL A 140 4.93 6.73 12.46
N ASN A 141 3.60 6.83 12.44
CA ASN A 141 2.83 6.63 11.20
C ASN A 141 3.25 7.63 10.11
N ALA A 142 3.51 8.89 10.47
CA ALA A 142 4.02 9.88 9.54
C ALA A 142 5.43 9.54 9.03
N MET A 143 6.31 8.98 9.89
CA MET A 143 7.62 8.48 9.47
C MET A 143 7.49 7.40 8.39
N LEU A 144 6.58 6.43 8.58
CA LEU A 144 6.36 5.37 7.59
C LEU A 144 5.72 5.93 6.30
N PHE A 145 4.70 6.77 6.42
CA PHE A 145 4.05 7.35 5.24
C PHE A 145 4.98 8.28 4.44
N SER A 146 5.95 8.93 5.07
CA SER A 146 6.92 9.78 4.36
C SER A 146 7.78 8.99 3.36
N THR A 147 7.94 7.69 3.57
CA THR A 147 8.73 6.83 2.67
C THR A 147 8.06 6.60 1.31
N GLY A 148 6.83 7.03 1.09
CA GLY A 148 6.14 6.93 -0.20
C GLY A 148 6.83 7.65 -1.36
N ILE A 149 7.81 8.52 -1.08
CA ILE A 149 8.67 9.18 -2.08
C ILE A 149 10.08 8.55 -2.17
N ALA A 150 10.32 7.44 -1.53
CA ALA A 150 11.62 6.77 -1.51
C ALA A 150 12.24 6.53 -2.91
N PRO A 151 11.48 6.28 -4.00
CA PRO A 151 12.06 6.21 -5.34
C PRO A 151 12.82 7.48 -5.76
N LEU A 152 12.30 8.67 -5.43
CA LEU A 152 13.02 9.92 -5.70
C LEU A 152 14.32 10.01 -4.87
N ILE A 153 14.28 9.58 -3.62
CA ILE A 153 15.48 9.57 -2.77
C ILE A 153 16.55 8.64 -3.37
N SER A 154 16.18 7.44 -3.83
CA SER A 154 17.13 6.55 -4.53
C SER A 154 17.67 7.17 -5.81
N ASP A 155 16.83 7.82 -6.60
CA ASP A 155 17.27 8.46 -7.85
C ASP A 155 18.26 9.59 -7.58
N LEU A 156 17.98 10.45 -6.61
CA LEU A 156 18.88 11.54 -6.20
C LEU A 156 20.21 11.00 -5.65
N LEU A 157 20.17 9.94 -4.85
CA LEU A 157 21.36 9.33 -4.25
C LEU A 157 22.37 8.81 -5.28
N VAL A 158 21.88 8.22 -6.38
CA VAL A 158 22.75 7.43 -7.28
C VAL A 158 22.95 8.04 -8.66
N ARG A 159 22.07 8.94 -9.11
CA ARG A 159 22.16 9.57 -10.43
C ARG A 159 22.40 11.07 -10.41
N HIS A 160 21.98 11.77 -9.40
CA HIS A 160 22.15 13.22 -9.37
C HIS A 160 23.64 13.60 -9.15
N PRO A 161 24.19 14.61 -9.86
CA PRO A 161 23.57 15.44 -10.89
C PRO A 161 23.72 14.90 -12.33
N TYR A 162 24.26 13.70 -12.50
CA TYR A 162 24.60 13.11 -13.79
C TYR A 162 23.66 11.95 -14.14
N PRO A 163 22.59 12.17 -14.92
CA PRO A 163 21.57 11.14 -15.18
C PRO A 163 22.11 9.89 -15.89
N ASP A 164 23.19 10.02 -16.66
CA ASP A 164 23.80 8.92 -17.41
C ASP A 164 24.79 8.08 -16.56
N VAL A 165 25.15 8.57 -15.35
CA VAL A 165 26.10 7.89 -14.47
C VAL A 165 25.35 7.37 -13.24
N VAL A 166 25.34 6.05 -13.07
CA VAL A 166 24.76 5.39 -11.90
C VAL A 166 25.82 5.07 -10.88
N GLY A 167 25.69 5.64 -9.68
CA GLY A 167 26.61 5.39 -8.57
C GLY A 167 26.43 6.41 -7.45
N PHE A 168 26.77 6.00 -6.22
CA PHE A 168 26.73 6.90 -5.08
C PHE A 168 27.75 8.03 -5.23
N ASN A 169 27.30 9.25 -4.96
CA ASN A 169 28.14 10.44 -4.97
C ASN A 169 27.71 11.40 -3.85
N LEU A 170 28.67 12.24 -3.40
CA LEU A 170 28.44 13.16 -2.28
C LEU A 170 27.39 14.21 -2.58
N TYR A 171 27.35 14.72 -3.81
CA TYR A 171 26.38 15.73 -4.22
C TYR A 171 24.95 15.15 -4.19
N GLY A 172 24.76 13.98 -4.79
CA GLY A 172 23.48 13.26 -4.75
C GLY A 172 23.03 12.94 -3.32
N PHE A 173 23.97 12.53 -2.46
CA PHE A 173 23.70 12.30 -1.03
C PHE A 173 23.17 13.58 -0.35
N VAL A 174 23.85 14.70 -0.51
CA VAL A 174 23.44 15.98 0.12
C VAL A 174 22.05 16.41 -0.38
N VAL A 175 21.81 16.34 -1.69
CA VAL A 175 20.51 16.72 -2.27
C VAL A 175 19.39 15.78 -1.80
N ALA A 176 19.63 14.46 -1.79
CA ALA A 176 18.68 13.48 -1.30
C ALA A 176 18.32 13.70 0.18
N MET A 177 19.33 14.06 1.01
CA MET A 177 19.10 14.40 2.42
C MET A 177 18.26 15.66 2.57
N ILE A 178 18.59 16.74 1.85
CA ILE A 178 17.82 18.01 1.91
C ILE A 178 16.37 17.77 1.48
N VAL A 179 16.15 17.11 0.33
CA VAL A 179 14.82 16.83 -0.21
C VAL A 179 14.04 15.90 0.71
N GLY A 180 14.64 14.82 1.18
CA GLY A 180 14.00 13.87 2.07
C GLY A 180 13.62 14.49 3.42
N ILE A 181 14.52 15.27 4.04
CA ILE A 181 14.23 16.00 5.28
C ILE A 181 13.10 16.99 5.08
N ALA A 182 13.10 17.76 3.99
CA ALA A 182 12.03 18.71 3.71
C ALA A 182 10.66 18.01 3.63
N ILE A 183 10.57 16.91 2.87
CA ILE A 183 9.32 16.15 2.73
C ILE A 183 8.86 15.61 4.08
N GLY A 184 9.75 14.94 4.82
CA GLY A 184 9.43 14.38 6.12
C GLY A 184 9.00 15.46 7.13
N PHE A 185 9.60 16.64 7.07
CA PHE A 185 9.27 17.77 7.94
C PHE A 185 7.86 18.33 7.69
N PHE A 186 7.45 18.45 6.44
CA PHE A 186 6.13 19.00 6.11
C PHE A 186 4.98 17.97 6.21
N LEU A 187 5.27 16.68 6.13
CA LEU A 187 4.25 15.65 6.02
C LEU A 187 3.30 15.57 7.23
N PRO A 188 3.74 15.61 8.51
CA PRO A 188 2.84 15.47 9.64
C PRO A 188 1.71 16.50 9.64
N ALA A 189 2.03 17.76 9.29
CA ALA A 189 1.02 18.81 9.15
C ALA A 189 0.03 18.51 8.00
N GLY A 190 0.52 18.02 6.86
CA GLY A 190 -0.32 17.64 5.71
C GLY A 190 -1.29 16.51 6.04
N LEU A 191 -0.84 15.50 6.80
CA LEU A 191 -1.66 14.33 7.18
C LEU A 191 -2.90 14.74 7.99
N THR A 192 -2.83 15.75 8.83
CA THR A 192 -3.97 16.22 9.63
C THR A 192 -5.07 16.88 8.81
N HIS A 193 -4.73 17.37 7.61
CA HIS A 193 -5.68 18.04 6.71
C HIS A 193 -6.28 17.09 5.67
N SER A 194 -5.59 16.02 5.29
CA SER A 194 -6.03 15.09 4.22
C SER A 194 -7.44 14.53 4.43
N PRO A 195 -7.86 14.07 5.62
CA PRO A 195 -9.20 13.53 5.83
C PRO A 195 -10.33 14.54 5.52
N LYS A 196 -10.05 15.85 5.62
CA LYS A 196 -11.02 16.90 5.28
C LYS A 196 -11.25 16.96 3.76
N VAL A 197 -10.24 16.64 2.96
CA VAL A 197 -10.29 16.69 1.49
C VAL A 197 -11.23 15.62 0.94
N HIS A 198 -11.12 14.38 1.45
CA HIS A 198 -11.89 13.23 0.98
C HIS A 198 -13.02 12.79 1.93
N LYS A 199 -13.29 13.55 3.00
CA LYS A 199 -14.35 13.30 4.00
C LYS A 199 -14.33 11.88 4.60
N GLY A 200 -13.16 11.24 4.69
CA GLY A 200 -12.99 9.89 5.21
C GLY A 200 -13.35 8.77 4.21
N PHE A 201 -13.66 9.07 2.96
CA PHE A 201 -14.01 8.07 1.94
C PHE A 201 -12.81 7.48 1.19
N ASP A 202 -11.60 7.97 1.45
CA ASP A 202 -10.36 7.39 0.97
C ASP A 202 -9.51 6.92 2.16
N LEU A 203 -9.18 5.63 2.18
CA LEU A 203 -8.36 5.03 3.23
C LEU A 203 -6.86 5.35 3.07
N TYR A 204 -6.41 5.77 1.89
CA TYR A 204 -5.01 6.16 1.64
C TYR A 204 -4.77 7.66 1.85
N SER A 205 -5.29 8.21 2.92
CA SER A 205 -5.27 9.64 3.25
C SER A 205 -3.88 10.30 3.13
N ALA A 206 -2.80 9.56 3.43
CA ALA A 206 -1.43 10.03 3.31
C ALA A 206 -0.99 10.31 1.86
N ALA A 207 -1.69 9.74 0.88
CA ALA A 207 -1.38 9.94 -0.54
C ALA A 207 -1.52 11.41 -0.97
N VAL A 208 -2.46 12.14 -0.38
CA VAL A 208 -2.71 13.56 -0.75
C VAL A 208 -1.46 14.42 -0.52
N PRO A 209 -0.91 14.57 0.69
CA PRO A 209 0.25 15.42 0.91
C PRO A 209 1.51 14.87 0.24
N VAL A 210 1.74 13.54 0.22
CA VAL A 210 2.94 12.95 -0.38
C VAL A 210 2.98 13.20 -1.89
N CYS A 211 1.86 12.98 -2.60
CA CYS A 211 1.80 13.24 -4.04
C CYS A 211 1.87 14.72 -4.39
N LEU A 212 1.27 15.61 -3.60
CA LEU A 212 1.40 17.05 -3.80
C LEU A 212 2.85 17.52 -3.66
N PHE A 213 3.59 17.01 -2.67
CA PHE A 213 5.02 17.28 -2.55
C PHE A 213 5.81 16.71 -3.74
N ALA A 214 5.51 15.48 -4.15
CA ALA A 214 6.16 14.88 -5.31
C ALA A 214 5.87 15.68 -6.60
N PHE A 215 4.65 16.17 -6.76
CA PHE A 215 4.29 17.05 -7.87
C PHE A 215 5.06 18.38 -7.82
N PHE A 216 5.11 19.03 -6.65
CA PHE A 216 5.87 20.27 -6.48
C PHE A 216 7.36 20.08 -6.80
N LEU A 217 7.97 18.99 -6.32
CA LEU A 217 9.37 18.66 -6.61
C LEU A 217 9.61 18.37 -8.09
N ASN A 218 8.72 17.61 -8.73
CA ASN A 218 8.80 17.37 -10.18
C ASN A 218 8.72 18.68 -10.97
N ALA A 219 7.79 19.56 -10.60
CA ALA A 219 7.65 20.87 -11.23
C ALA A 219 8.90 21.74 -11.02
N THR A 220 9.47 21.73 -9.83
CA THR A 220 10.65 22.53 -9.50
C THR A 220 11.91 21.96 -10.14
N LEU A 221 12.28 20.72 -9.83
CA LEU A 221 13.57 20.14 -10.23
C LEU A 221 13.63 19.86 -11.73
N PHE A 222 12.61 19.20 -12.28
CA PHE A 222 12.67 18.70 -13.65
C PHE A 222 12.02 19.63 -14.68
N LYS A 223 11.03 20.45 -14.30
CA LYS A 223 10.38 21.36 -15.24
C LYS A 223 10.98 22.77 -15.20
N THR A 224 11.14 23.36 -14.00
CA THR A 224 11.60 24.75 -13.85
C THR A 224 13.12 24.86 -13.86
N VAL A 225 13.82 24.05 -13.08
CA VAL A 225 15.30 24.04 -13.05
C VAL A 225 15.88 23.33 -14.27
N GLY A 226 15.11 22.41 -14.89
CA GLY A 226 15.50 21.77 -16.14
C GLY A 226 16.44 20.58 -15.96
N ILE A 227 16.48 19.98 -14.77
CA ILE A 227 17.18 18.71 -14.58
C ILE A 227 16.51 17.65 -15.46
N GLU A 228 17.28 16.86 -16.18
CA GLU A 228 16.73 15.83 -17.05
C GLU A 228 15.97 14.77 -16.25
N LEU A 229 14.73 14.48 -16.65
CA LEU A 229 13.91 13.47 -16.01
C LEU A 229 14.43 12.09 -16.43
N PRO A 230 14.90 11.25 -15.47
CA PRO A 230 15.45 9.95 -15.82
C PRO A 230 14.44 9.08 -16.56
N ALA A 231 14.91 8.29 -17.53
CA ALA A 231 14.09 7.31 -18.22
C ALA A 231 13.47 6.30 -17.24
N ALA A 232 12.25 5.85 -17.52
CA ALA A 232 11.66 4.75 -16.77
C ALA A 232 12.45 3.46 -17.07
N PRO A 233 12.63 2.55 -16.09
CA PRO A 233 13.11 1.20 -16.36
C PRO A 233 12.24 0.54 -17.44
N GLY A 234 12.87 -0.22 -18.35
CA GLY A 234 12.16 -0.94 -19.40
C GLY A 234 11.12 -1.91 -18.84
N ALA A 235 10.14 -2.26 -19.67
CA ALA A 235 9.18 -3.30 -19.32
C ALA A 235 9.93 -4.64 -19.14
N GLU A 236 9.75 -5.26 -17.98
CA GLU A 236 10.43 -6.51 -17.66
C GLU A 236 9.59 -7.70 -18.09
N THR A 237 10.29 -8.73 -18.58
CA THR A 237 9.67 -10.00 -18.98
C THR A 237 9.07 -10.71 -17.78
N LEU A 238 7.87 -11.24 -17.96
CA LEU A 238 7.20 -12.10 -17.00
C LEU A 238 8.02 -13.36 -16.74
N LEU A 239 8.45 -13.56 -15.51
CA LEU A 239 9.10 -14.80 -15.10
C LEU A 239 8.07 -15.75 -14.50
N VAL A 240 7.92 -16.95 -15.07
CA VAL A 240 7.03 -18.01 -14.55
C VAL A 240 7.40 -18.36 -13.11
N ALA A 241 8.68 -18.39 -12.79
CA ALA A 241 9.19 -18.59 -11.42
C ALA A 241 8.67 -17.53 -10.44
N SER A 242 8.51 -16.28 -10.85
CA SER A 242 7.96 -15.22 -10.00
C SER A 242 6.50 -15.50 -9.63
N ARG A 243 5.68 -15.98 -10.56
CA ARG A 243 4.29 -16.35 -10.29
C ARG A 243 4.21 -17.46 -9.22
N LEU A 244 5.00 -18.52 -9.37
CA LEU A 244 5.04 -19.60 -8.40
C LEU A 244 5.50 -19.11 -7.02
N THR A 245 6.59 -18.35 -6.97
CA THR A 245 7.14 -17.79 -5.73
C THR A 245 6.12 -16.94 -4.99
N VAL A 246 5.46 -15.99 -5.67
CA VAL A 246 4.46 -15.10 -5.06
C VAL A 246 3.24 -15.90 -4.58
N ASN A 247 2.73 -16.82 -5.41
CA ASN A 247 1.56 -17.62 -5.04
C ASN A 247 1.84 -18.53 -3.85
N LEU A 248 2.99 -19.20 -3.79
CA LEU A 248 3.35 -20.05 -2.66
C LEU A 248 3.54 -19.23 -1.39
N PHE A 249 4.33 -18.16 -1.46
CA PHE A 249 4.57 -17.31 -0.29
C PHE A 249 3.28 -16.71 0.26
N CYS A 250 2.50 -16.03 -0.57
CA CYS A 250 1.25 -15.41 -0.15
C CYS A 250 0.21 -16.45 0.28
N GLY A 251 0.11 -17.58 -0.43
CA GLY A 251 -0.80 -18.67 -0.09
C GLY A 251 -0.50 -19.27 1.29
N ILE A 252 0.76 -19.52 1.60
CA ILE A 252 1.19 -20.03 2.91
C ILE A 252 0.95 -18.97 3.99
N LEU A 253 1.40 -17.72 3.79
CA LEU A 253 1.27 -16.65 4.78
C LEU A 253 -0.19 -16.38 5.13
N PHE A 254 -1.04 -16.21 4.12
CA PHE A 254 -2.47 -15.92 4.34
C PHE A 254 -3.22 -17.15 4.87
N GLY A 255 -2.84 -18.35 4.43
CA GLY A 255 -3.35 -19.60 5.01
C GLY A 255 -3.02 -19.74 6.49
N LEU A 256 -1.79 -19.42 6.91
CA LEU A 256 -1.40 -19.39 8.32
C LEU A 256 -2.22 -18.36 9.11
N CYS A 257 -2.50 -17.17 8.56
CA CYS A 257 -3.36 -16.20 9.23
C CYS A 257 -4.78 -16.76 9.49
N ILE A 258 -5.36 -17.50 8.52
CA ILE A 258 -6.66 -18.16 8.72
C ILE A 258 -6.57 -19.23 9.81
N VAL A 259 -5.54 -20.09 9.77
CA VAL A 259 -5.34 -21.14 10.78
C VAL A 259 -5.19 -20.55 12.18
N PHE A 260 -4.39 -19.50 12.34
CA PHE A 260 -4.24 -18.83 13.63
C PHE A 260 -5.55 -18.15 14.08
N ALA A 261 -6.29 -17.50 13.17
CA ALA A 261 -7.59 -16.91 13.50
C ALA A 261 -8.58 -17.96 14.02
N LEU A 262 -8.66 -19.12 13.35
CA LEU A 262 -9.49 -20.23 13.79
C LEU A 262 -9.03 -20.78 15.15
N ALA A 263 -7.72 -20.93 15.34
CA ALA A 263 -7.14 -21.39 16.61
C ALA A 263 -7.38 -20.39 17.76
N MET A 264 -7.46 -19.09 17.48
CA MET A 264 -7.87 -18.05 18.43
C MET A 264 -9.39 -18.04 18.68
N GLY A 265 -10.15 -18.88 18.00
CA GLY A 265 -11.59 -19.05 18.19
C GLY A 265 -12.46 -18.10 17.36
N CYS A 266 -11.98 -17.60 16.22
CA CYS A 266 -12.80 -16.89 15.27
C CYS A 266 -13.92 -17.78 14.74
N LYS A 267 -15.17 -17.36 14.90
CA LYS A 267 -16.34 -18.11 14.40
C LYS A 267 -16.75 -17.60 13.03
N PRO A 268 -17.23 -18.46 12.10
CA PRO A 268 -17.71 -18.03 10.78
C PRO A 268 -18.76 -16.94 10.86
N LYS A 269 -19.65 -16.97 11.86
CA LYS A 269 -20.67 -15.94 12.07
C LYS A 269 -20.06 -14.56 12.37
N GLN A 270 -18.94 -14.49 13.09
CA GLN A 270 -18.27 -13.23 13.41
C GLN A 270 -17.64 -12.64 12.14
N TYR A 271 -16.98 -13.47 11.32
CA TYR A 271 -16.43 -13.00 10.05
C TYR A 271 -17.51 -12.61 9.06
N TRP A 272 -18.62 -13.38 9.00
CA TRP A 272 -19.79 -13.02 8.19
C TRP A 272 -20.39 -11.67 8.59
N ALA A 273 -20.41 -11.35 9.88
CA ALA A 273 -20.86 -10.04 10.37
C ALA A 273 -19.99 -8.88 9.85
N LEU A 274 -18.67 -9.08 9.68
CA LEU A 274 -17.80 -8.12 9.02
C LEU A 274 -18.17 -7.95 7.54
N LEU A 275 -18.31 -9.06 6.80
CA LEU A 275 -18.61 -9.03 5.36
C LEU A 275 -19.94 -8.35 5.03
N THR A 276 -20.91 -8.41 5.95
CA THR A 276 -22.27 -7.90 5.78
C THR A 276 -22.55 -6.66 6.65
N ALA A 277 -21.52 -6.05 7.21
CA ALA A 277 -21.66 -4.86 8.03
C ALA A 277 -22.47 -3.77 7.30
N PRO A 278 -23.47 -3.16 7.96
CA PRO A 278 -24.34 -2.17 7.33
C PRO A 278 -23.60 -0.86 7.04
N GLU A 279 -22.55 -0.59 7.81
CA GLU A 279 -21.72 0.60 7.71
C GLU A 279 -20.24 0.19 7.60
N HIS A 280 -19.39 1.15 7.28
CA HIS A 280 -17.95 0.91 7.21
C HIS A 280 -17.36 0.70 8.62
N VAL A 281 -16.63 -0.40 8.79
CA VAL A 281 -15.94 -0.72 10.04
C VAL A 281 -14.59 0.02 10.06
N GLY A 282 -14.46 1.03 10.91
CA GLY A 282 -13.26 1.88 10.94
C GLY A 282 -12.01 1.19 11.49
N SER A 283 -12.17 0.21 12.40
CA SER A 283 -11.09 -0.63 12.93
C SER A 283 -11.62 -2.03 13.22
N VAL A 284 -11.16 -3.02 12.44
CA VAL A 284 -11.63 -4.40 12.58
C VAL A 284 -11.09 -5.02 13.87
N SER A 285 -9.79 -4.85 14.19
CA SER A 285 -9.17 -5.40 15.40
C SER A 285 -9.80 -4.88 16.69
N SER A 286 -10.13 -3.58 16.73
CA SER A 286 -10.70 -2.91 17.89
C SER A 286 -12.21 -3.19 18.04
N GLN A 287 -12.98 -3.14 16.94
CA GLN A 287 -14.44 -3.22 16.98
C GLN A 287 -14.98 -4.66 16.91
N MET A 288 -14.26 -5.57 16.28
CA MET A 288 -14.72 -6.94 16.04
C MET A 288 -13.82 -8.03 16.63
N GLY A 289 -12.62 -7.67 17.10
CA GLY A 289 -11.66 -8.56 17.72
C GLY A 289 -10.48 -8.91 16.83
N THR A 290 -9.35 -9.21 17.47
CA THR A 290 -8.08 -9.51 16.80
C THR A 290 -8.14 -10.81 15.99
N GLU A 291 -8.96 -11.77 16.40
CA GLU A 291 -9.21 -13.01 15.66
C GLU A 291 -9.97 -12.77 14.35
N VAL A 292 -10.92 -11.82 14.34
CA VAL A 292 -11.67 -11.44 13.13
C VAL A 292 -10.75 -10.65 12.18
N PHE A 293 -9.94 -9.76 12.73
CA PHE A 293 -8.91 -9.05 11.95
C PHE A 293 -7.97 -10.04 11.27
N LEU A 294 -7.42 -11.02 11.99
CA LEU A 294 -6.49 -12.00 11.43
C LEU A 294 -7.16 -12.91 10.40
N MET A 295 -8.44 -13.27 10.60
CA MET A 295 -9.26 -13.95 9.59
C MET A 295 -9.39 -13.10 8.32
N ASN A 296 -9.62 -11.79 8.47
CA ASN A 296 -9.73 -10.87 7.34
C ASN A 296 -8.40 -10.72 6.59
N VAL A 297 -7.28 -10.65 7.30
CA VAL A 297 -5.93 -10.67 6.67
C VAL A 297 -5.79 -11.89 5.76
N GLY A 298 -6.12 -13.09 6.26
CA GLY A 298 -5.99 -14.31 5.48
C GLY A 298 -6.95 -14.40 4.31
N VAL A 299 -8.25 -14.23 4.56
CA VAL A 299 -9.30 -14.38 3.51
C VAL A 299 -9.21 -13.26 2.47
N PHE A 300 -9.02 -12.01 2.89
CA PHE A 300 -8.89 -10.90 1.97
C PHE A 300 -7.58 -10.98 1.18
N GLY A 301 -6.47 -11.40 1.82
CA GLY A 301 -5.20 -11.65 1.13
C GLY A 301 -5.33 -12.72 0.04
N LEU A 302 -5.96 -13.86 0.32
CA LEU A 302 -6.22 -14.89 -0.69
C LEU A 302 -7.18 -14.41 -1.79
N PHE A 303 -8.17 -13.59 -1.46
CA PHE A 303 -9.09 -12.99 -2.42
C PHE A 303 -8.35 -12.05 -3.38
N ILE A 304 -7.45 -11.20 -2.90
CA ILE A 304 -6.60 -10.33 -3.71
C ILE A 304 -5.68 -11.17 -4.61
N LEU A 305 -5.03 -12.19 -4.04
CA LEU A 305 -4.15 -13.10 -4.78
C LEU A 305 -4.89 -13.81 -5.92
N ALA A 306 -6.08 -14.33 -5.64
CA ALA A 306 -6.94 -14.98 -6.62
C ALA A 306 -7.32 -14.01 -7.76
N TYR A 307 -7.70 -12.78 -7.42
CA TYR A 307 -8.06 -11.78 -8.42
C TYR A 307 -6.91 -11.48 -9.38
N TYR A 308 -5.67 -11.22 -8.89
CA TYR A 308 -4.52 -10.96 -9.77
C TYR A 308 -4.16 -12.17 -10.64
N ASN A 309 -4.38 -13.40 -10.16
CA ASN A 309 -4.26 -14.59 -10.98
C ASN A 309 -5.34 -14.67 -12.07
N LEU A 310 -6.60 -14.36 -11.73
CA LEU A 310 -7.73 -14.42 -12.66
C LEU A 310 -7.62 -13.41 -13.82
N ILE A 311 -7.17 -12.20 -13.55
CA ILE A 311 -6.98 -11.18 -14.59
C ILE A 311 -5.70 -11.42 -15.42
N GLY A 312 -4.89 -12.41 -15.08
CA GLY A 312 -3.63 -12.69 -15.79
C GLY A 312 -2.56 -11.62 -15.57
N ALA A 313 -2.52 -11.01 -14.38
CA ALA A 313 -1.49 -10.01 -14.05
C ALA A 313 -0.08 -10.59 -14.20
N SER A 314 0.88 -9.73 -14.55
CA SER A 314 2.30 -10.06 -14.54
C SER A 314 2.79 -10.21 -13.10
N PHE A 315 3.33 -11.38 -12.75
CA PHE A 315 3.87 -11.63 -11.42
C PHE A 315 5.35 -11.27 -11.37
N ASN A 316 5.68 -10.22 -10.62
CA ASN A 316 7.01 -9.70 -10.39
C ASN A 316 7.07 -9.08 -8.98
N GLY A 317 8.14 -8.35 -8.63
CA GLY A 317 8.25 -7.66 -7.34
C GLY A 317 7.12 -6.66 -7.13
N VAL A 318 6.70 -5.94 -8.18
CA VAL A 318 5.58 -5.00 -8.09
C VAL A 318 4.29 -5.72 -7.72
N THR A 319 4.00 -6.87 -8.37
CA THR A 319 2.77 -7.63 -8.07
C THR A 319 2.78 -8.19 -6.65
N LEU A 320 3.93 -8.68 -6.15
CA LEU A 320 4.05 -9.03 -4.73
C LEU A 320 3.68 -7.83 -3.86
N GLY A 321 4.25 -6.66 -4.15
CA GLY A 321 4.05 -5.45 -3.38
C GLY A 321 2.61 -4.97 -3.36
N ILE A 322 1.94 -4.91 -4.51
CA ILE A 322 0.55 -4.42 -4.58
C ILE A 322 -0.46 -5.34 -3.89
N ILE A 323 -0.17 -6.62 -3.73
CA ILE A 323 -0.98 -7.52 -2.89
C ILE A 323 -0.97 -7.01 -1.44
N PHE A 324 0.20 -6.67 -0.89
CA PHE A 324 0.30 -6.12 0.46
C PHE A 324 -0.20 -4.68 0.53
N CYS A 325 0.07 -3.85 -0.48
CA CYS A 325 -0.47 -2.49 -0.55
C CYS A 325 -2.01 -2.46 -0.56
N MET A 326 -2.67 -3.44 -1.18
CA MET A 326 -4.11 -3.57 -1.14
C MET A 326 -4.60 -4.14 0.20
N LEU A 327 -3.86 -5.12 0.74
CA LEU A 327 -4.16 -5.75 2.03
C LEU A 327 -4.06 -4.77 3.21
N CYS A 328 -3.22 -3.73 3.13
CA CYS A 328 -2.95 -2.81 4.25
C CYS A 328 -4.21 -2.17 4.84
N THR A 329 -5.29 -2.04 4.06
CA THR A 329 -6.57 -1.48 4.50
C THR A 329 -7.47 -2.49 5.24
N CYS A 330 -7.03 -3.75 5.39
CA CYS A 330 -7.82 -4.83 6.00
C CYS A 330 -8.25 -4.53 7.45
N ASN A 331 -7.40 -3.83 8.22
CA ASN A 331 -7.74 -3.39 9.58
C ASN A 331 -8.57 -2.09 9.60
N SER A 332 -8.52 -1.33 8.52
CA SER A 332 -9.34 -0.13 8.32
C SER A 332 -10.66 -0.43 7.59
N GLY A 333 -11.11 -1.68 7.60
CA GLY A 333 -12.45 -2.10 7.19
C GLY A 333 -12.60 -2.52 5.73
N SER A 334 -11.52 -2.66 4.96
CA SER A 334 -11.60 -3.32 3.66
C SER A 334 -11.67 -4.84 3.81
N HIS A 335 -12.56 -5.48 3.07
CA HIS A 335 -12.78 -6.92 3.05
C HIS A 335 -13.40 -7.35 1.71
N PRO A 336 -13.44 -8.64 1.35
CA PRO A 336 -14.01 -9.09 0.08
C PRO A 336 -15.40 -8.53 -0.22
N GLY A 337 -16.27 -8.38 0.79
CA GLY A 337 -17.66 -7.94 0.62
C GLY A 337 -17.83 -6.48 0.17
N ASN A 338 -16.85 -5.60 0.42
CA ASN A 338 -16.92 -4.19 0.00
C ASN A 338 -15.90 -3.80 -1.08
N VAL A 339 -14.92 -4.70 -1.39
CA VAL A 339 -13.90 -4.45 -2.41
C VAL A 339 -14.24 -5.12 -3.76
N TRP A 340 -14.99 -6.23 -3.77
CA TRP A 340 -15.36 -6.90 -5.04
C TRP A 340 -16.02 -5.97 -6.07
N PRO A 341 -16.86 -4.96 -5.68
CA PRO A 341 -17.45 -4.07 -6.68
C PRO A 341 -16.43 -3.15 -7.33
N ILE A 342 -15.39 -2.77 -6.57
CA ILE A 342 -14.28 -1.95 -7.08
C ILE A 342 -13.46 -2.77 -8.10
N MET A 343 -13.17 -4.03 -7.79
CA MET A 343 -12.49 -4.95 -8.71
C MET A 343 -13.30 -5.16 -9.99
N LEU A 344 -14.61 -5.37 -9.87
CA LEU A 344 -15.50 -5.50 -11.02
C LEU A 344 -15.54 -4.20 -11.84
N GLY A 345 -15.58 -3.04 -11.18
CA GLY A 345 -15.53 -1.74 -11.84
C GLY A 345 -14.29 -1.56 -12.72
N TYR A 346 -13.13 -2.04 -12.26
CA TYR A 346 -11.90 -2.04 -13.06
C TYR A 346 -11.98 -2.96 -14.28
N VAL A 347 -12.56 -4.14 -14.14
CA VAL A 347 -12.80 -5.06 -15.28
C VAL A 347 -13.70 -4.40 -16.31
N LEU A 348 -14.83 -3.84 -15.88
CA LEU A 348 -15.79 -3.17 -16.76
C LEU A 348 -15.19 -1.94 -17.42
N ALA A 349 -14.39 -1.14 -16.68
CA ALA A 349 -13.70 0.04 -17.23
C ALA A 349 -12.68 -0.35 -18.32
N SER A 350 -11.96 -1.47 -18.15
CA SER A 350 -11.04 -1.97 -19.16
C SER A 350 -11.76 -2.37 -20.45
N PHE A 351 -12.89 -3.06 -20.35
CA PHE A 351 -13.71 -3.40 -21.53
C PHE A 351 -14.31 -2.16 -22.20
N LEU A 352 -14.82 -1.21 -21.40
CA LEU A 352 -15.36 0.03 -21.90
C LEU A 352 -14.30 0.86 -22.64
N ALA A 353 -13.11 1.02 -22.03
CA ALA A 353 -12.00 1.74 -22.63
C ALA A 353 -11.52 1.09 -23.93
N GLY A 354 -11.42 -0.24 -23.96
CA GLY A 354 -11.06 -0.99 -25.17
C GLY A 354 -12.10 -0.85 -26.29
N GLY A 355 -13.38 -0.87 -25.94
CA GLY A 355 -14.48 -0.62 -26.88
C GLY A 355 -14.47 0.80 -27.46
N LEU A 356 -14.35 1.81 -26.59
CA LEU A 356 -14.26 3.22 -27.01
C LEU A 356 -13.04 3.49 -27.89
N SER A 357 -11.89 2.90 -27.54
CA SER A 357 -10.66 3.05 -28.31
C SER A 357 -10.82 2.46 -29.73
N ARG A 358 -11.45 1.29 -29.87
CA ARG A 358 -11.72 0.69 -31.19
C ARG A 358 -12.59 1.58 -32.07
N VAL A 359 -13.66 2.15 -31.50
CA VAL A 359 -14.58 3.05 -32.21
C VAL A 359 -13.86 4.34 -32.62
N ALA A 360 -12.99 4.86 -31.76
CA ALA A 360 -12.24 6.11 -32.00
C ALA A 360 -10.97 5.90 -32.86
N GLY A 361 -10.64 4.67 -33.26
CA GLY A 361 -9.40 4.38 -33.99
C GLY A 361 -8.12 4.55 -33.13
N GLY A 362 -8.24 4.45 -31.80
CA GLY A 362 -7.14 4.62 -30.86
C GLY A 362 -6.34 3.34 -30.64
N ASN A 363 -5.16 3.48 -30.02
CA ASN A 363 -4.32 2.39 -29.58
C ASN A 363 -4.47 2.17 -28.07
N PHE A 364 -5.27 1.20 -27.66
CA PHE A 364 -5.54 0.90 -26.26
C PHE A 364 -4.50 -0.06 -25.67
N THR A 365 -3.71 0.42 -24.71
CA THR A 365 -2.64 -0.34 -24.06
C THR A 365 -2.90 -0.61 -22.56
N PHE A 366 -3.84 0.12 -21.95
CA PHE A 366 -4.16 0.01 -20.51
C PHE A 366 -5.19 -1.09 -20.22
N VAL A 367 -4.93 -2.30 -20.70
CA VAL A 367 -5.77 -3.49 -20.42
C VAL A 367 -5.74 -3.86 -18.94
N ILE A 368 -6.72 -4.62 -18.48
CA ILE A 368 -6.92 -4.94 -17.04
C ILE A 368 -5.67 -5.56 -16.37
N ASN A 369 -4.86 -6.30 -17.11
CA ASN A 369 -3.63 -6.93 -16.61
C ASN A 369 -2.36 -6.10 -16.86
N ALA A 370 -2.46 -4.91 -17.47
CA ALA A 370 -1.34 -4.00 -17.57
C ALA A 370 -0.87 -3.60 -16.14
N GLN A 371 0.44 -3.59 -15.91
CA GLN A 371 1.01 -3.31 -14.58
C GLN A 371 0.51 -1.98 -13.99
N ALA A 372 0.43 -0.92 -14.79
CA ALA A 372 -0.08 0.38 -14.35
C ALA A 372 -1.53 0.29 -13.83
N ILE A 373 -2.39 -0.51 -14.49
CA ILE A 373 -3.77 -0.73 -14.07
C ILE A 373 -3.84 -1.61 -12.83
N ALA A 374 -3.04 -2.67 -12.75
CA ALA A 374 -2.94 -3.53 -11.57
C ALA A 374 -2.48 -2.73 -10.33
N VAL A 375 -1.50 -1.84 -10.47
CA VAL A 375 -1.07 -0.90 -9.43
C VAL A 375 -2.18 0.10 -9.09
N GLY A 376 -2.87 0.64 -10.08
CA GLY A 376 -4.01 1.54 -9.88
C GLY A 376 -5.09 0.90 -9.01
N LEU A 377 -5.47 -0.34 -9.32
CA LEU A 377 -6.50 -1.08 -8.58
C LEU A 377 -6.15 -1.25 -7.10
N CYS A 378 -4.87 -1.52 -6.78
CA CYS A 378 -4.49 -1.75 -5.39
C CYS A 378 -4.79 -0.54 -4.49
N PHE A 379 -4.84 0.66 -5.04
CA PHE A 379 -5.21 1.87 -4.32
C PHE A 379 -6.69 2.25 -4.48
N ALA A 380 -7.34 1.82 -5.56
CA ALA A 380 -8.78 2.04 -5.73
C ALA A 380 -9.59 1.38 -4.60
N ASN A 381 -9.06 0.31 -3.94
CA ASN A 381 -9.73 -0.30 -2.81
C ASN A 381 -9.89 0.65 -1.61
N GLY A 382 -9.10 1.74 -1.55
CA GLY A 382 -9.28 2.83 -0.59
C GLY A 382 -10.67 3.49 -0.66
N LEU A 383 -11.36 3.34 -1.80
CA LEU A 383 -12.74 3.79 -2.00
C LEU A 383 -13.80 2.83 -1.43
N SER A 384 -13.39 1.74 -0.75
CA SER A 384 -14.32 0.78 -0.12
C SER A 384 -15.32 1.40 0.86
N PRO A 385 -15.07 2.54 1.55
CA PRO A 385 -16.09 3.24 2.33
C PRO A 385 -17.30 3.72 1.50
N ILE A 386 -17.09 4.08 0.22
CA ILE A 386 -18.19 4.41 -0.70
C ILE A 386 -19.08 3.19 -0.91
N THR A 387 -18.48 2.02 -1.19
CA THR A 387 -19.20 0.75 -1.30
C THR A 387 -19.97 0.42 -0.01
N SER A 388 -19.32 0.59 1.14
CA SER A 388 -19.94 0.30 2.43
C SER A 388 -21.13 1.19 2.73
N LYS A 389 -21.05 2.50 2.47
CA LYS A 389 -22.09 3.48 2.79
C LYS A 389 -23.19 3.55 1.72
N TYR A 390 -22.83 3.61 0.43
CA TYR A 390 -23.80 3.85 -0.65
C TYR A 390 -24.17 2.57 -1.44
N GLY A 391 -23.39 1.50 -1.33
CA GLY A 391 -23.66 0.20 -1.95
C GLY A 391 -22.74 -0.12 -3.13
N TRP A 392 -22.84 -1.36 -3.60
CA TRP A 392 -21.94 -1.94 -4.60
C TRP A 392 -21.90 -1.13 -5.92
N PHE A 393 -23.04 -0.60 -6.37
CA PHE A 393 -23.13 0.18 -7.60
C PHE A 393 -22.21 1.42 -7.56
N TRP A 394 -22.27 2.20 -6.47
CA TRP A 394 -21.49 3.41 -6.33
C TRP A 394 -20.01 3.13 -6.11
N GLY A 395 -19.66 2.01 -5.46
CA GLY A 395 -18.27 1.54 -5.40
C GLY A 395 -17.73 1.20 -6.79
N MET A 396 -18.54 0.57 -7.63
CA MET A 396 -18.19 0.26 -9.02
C MET A 396 -18.02 1.54 -9.86
N VAL A 397 -18.93 2.52 -9.74
CA VAL A 397 -18.82 3.82 -10.43
C VAL A 397 -17.53 4.54 -10.00
N ALA A 398 -17.25 4.61 -8.71
CA ALA A 398 -16.00 5.20 -8.19
C ALA A 398 -14.75 4.53 -8.78
N ALA A 399 -14.77 3.21 -8.90
CA ALA A 399 -13.68 2.43 -9.48
C ALA A 399 -13.50 2.68 -10.98
N VAL A 400 -14.59 2.81 -11.74
CA VAL A 400 -14.54 3.18 -13.16
C VAL A 400 -13.93 4.57 -13.34
N MET A 401 -14.35 5.56 -12.55
CA MET A 401 -13.76 6.90 -12.57
C MET A 401 -12.27 6.87 -12.22
N HIS A 402 -11.90 6.10 -11.19
CA HIS A 402 -10.51 5.94 -10.77
C HIS A 402 -9.64 5.33 -11.87
N TYR A 403 -10.13 4.30 -12.56
CA TYR A 403 -9.42 3.64 -13.66
C TYR A 403 -9.03 4.63 -14.76
N PHE A 404 -9.94 5.51 -15.18
CA PHE A 404 -9.66 6.48 -16.24
C PHE A 404 -8.69 7.58 -15.83
N LEU A 405 -8.60 7.90 -14.54
CA LEU A 405 -7.74 8.98 -14.06
C LEU A 405 -6.34 8.49 -13.63
N VAL A 406 -6.23 7.27 -13.09
CA VAL A 406 -5.01 6.80 -12.40
C VAL A 406 -3.76 6.75 -13.27
N THR A 407 -3.90 6.54 -14.58
CA THR A 407 -2.77 6.49 -15.51
C THR A 407 -2.18 7.86 -15.84
N SER A 408 -2.91 8.94 -15.55
CA SER A 408 -2.45 10.33 -15.80
C SER A 408 -1.64 10.89 -14.63
N VAL A 409 -1.89 10.43 -13.40
CA VAL A 409 -1.25 10.96 -12.17
C VAL A 409 0.27 10.78 -12.14
N PRO A 410 0.88 9.66 -12.60
CA PRO A 410 2.34 9.51 -12.62
C PRO A 410 3.08 10.61 -13.37
N ASN A 411 2.46 11.21 -14.40
CA ASN A 411 3.05 12.30 -15.15
C ASN A 411 3.20 13.59 -14.32
N LEU A 412 2.37 13.78 -13.30
CA LEU A 412 2.43 14.96 -12.42
C LEU A 412 3.66 14.92 -11.51
N HIS A 413 4.07 13.73 -11.08
CA HIS A 413 5.19 13.56 -10.13
C HIS A 413 6.40 12.83 -10.72
N GLY A 414 6.51 12.73 -12.05
CA GLY A 414 7.67 12.15 -12.74
C GLY A 414 7.89 10.65 -12.49
N GLY A 415 6.90 9.94 -11.95
CA GLY A 415 7.02 8.51 -11.59
C GLY A 415 7.76 8.26 -10.28
N PHE A 416 7.85 9.22 -9.36
CA PHE A 416 8.60 9.08 -8.11
C PHE A 416 7.74 8.85 -6.86
N CYS A 417 6.43 9.04 -6.93
CA CYS A 417 5.54 8.83 -5.80
C CYS A 417 4.85 7.47 -5.87
N LEU A 418 5.04 6.64 -4.84
CA LEU A 418 4.40 5.32 -4.75
C LEU A 418 2.89 5.40 -4.48
N TYR A 419 2.40 6.54 -4.00
CA TYR A 419 0.99 6.73 -3.62
C TYR A 419 0.09 7.31 -4.73
N ASN A 420 0.51 7.26 -5.99
CA ASN A 420 -0.22 7.89 -7.09
C ASN A 420 -1.71 7.47 -7.18
N GLY A 421 -2.00 6.20 -7.00
CA GLY A 421 -3.38 5.69 -6.99
C GLY A 421 -4.20 6.17 -5.80
N GLY A 422 -3.59 6.29 -4.60
CA GLY A 422 -4.26 6.87 -3.42
C GLY A 422 -4.61 8.35 -3.63
N PHE A 423 -3.72 9.12 -4.25
CA PHE A 423 -4.03 10.49 -4.65
C PHE A 423 -5.21 10.54 -5.64
N THR A 424 -5.22 9.63 -6.61
CA THR A 424 -6.36 9.49 -7.54
C THR A 424 -7.66 9.21 -6.78
N ALA A 425 -7.64 8.31 -5.77
CA ALA A 425 -8.81 7.99 -4.96
C ALA A 425 -9.34 9.22 -4.22
N ALA A 426 -8.47 10.06 -3.66
CA ALA A 426 -8.86 11.32 -3.04
C ALA A 426 -9.53 12.28 -4.05
N VAL A 427 -9.00 12.40 -5.27
CA VAL A 427 -9.62 13.21 -6.33
C VAL A 427 -11.00 12.68 -6.69
N ILE A 428 -11.17 11.35 -6.79
CA ILE A 428 -12.51 10.77 -7.03
C ILE A 428 -13.46 11.09 -5.89
N CYS A 429 -13.01 11.08 -4.63
CA CYS A 429 -13.83 11.48 -3.49
C CYS A 429 -14.27 12.95 -3.59
N ILE A 430 -13.39 13.86 -4.01
CA ILE A 430 -13.74 15.28 -4.20
C ILE A 430 -14.86 15.45 -5.24
N LEU A 431 -14.82 14.64 -6.30
CA LEU A 431 -15.80 14.73 -7.39
C LEU A 431 -17.12 14.00 -7.06
N LEU A 432 -17.04 12.80 -6.51
CA LEU A 432 -18.19 11.90 -6.40
C LEU A 432 -18.93 12.04 -5.06
N VAL A 433 -18.22 12.25 -3.94
CA VAL A 433 -18.86 12.23 -2.62
C VAL A 433 -19.89 13.35 -2.44
N PRO A 434 -19.66 14.60 -2.86
CA PRO A 434 -20.67 15.65 -2.78
C PRO A 434 -21.98 15.29 -3.51
N GLU A 435 -21.85 14.69 -4.69
CA GLU A 435 -23.02 14.24 -5.49
C GLU A 435 -23.78 13.11 -4.77
N LEU A 436 -23.05 12.17 -4.16
CA LEU A 436 -23.66 11.09 -3.38
C LEU A 436 -24.39 11.62 -2.14
N GLU A 437 -23.82 12.61 -1.46
CA GLU A 437 -24.45 13.25 -0.30
C GLU A 437 -25.72 14.03 -0.66
N CYS A 438 -25.73 14.68 -1.84
CA CYS A 438 -26.88 15.44 -2.30
C CYS A 438 -28.02 14.57 -2.86
N PHE A 439 -27.70 13.54 -3.63
CA PHE A 439 -28.70 12.83 -4.44
C PHE A 439 -28.97 11.39 -4.01
N CYS A 440 -28.13 10.80 -3.15
CA CYS A 440 -28.19 9.38 -2.86
C CYS A 440 -28.47 9.10 -1.39
N LYS A 441 -29.42 8.19 -1.13
CA LYS A 441 -29.66 7.63 0.21
C LYS A 441 -28.62 6.57 0.54
N THR A 442 -28.12 6.59 1.76
CA THR A 442 -27.22 5.56 2.31
C THR A 442 -27.91 4.21 2.43
N LYS A 443 -27.14 3.13 2.60
CA LYS A 443 -27.71 1.79 2.88
C LYS A 443 -28.56 1.80 4.15
N ALA A 444 -28.14 2.50 5.21
CA ALA A 444 -28.85 2.60 6.47
C ALA A 444 -30.20 3.29 6.29
N GLU A 445 -30.25 4.44 5.60
CA GLU A 445 -31.50 5.15 5.29
C GLU A 445 -32.45 4.33 4.44
N ARG A 446 -31.93 3.61 3.42
CA ARG A 446 -32.75 2.72 2.60
C ARG A 446 -33.34 1.58 3.41
N LYS A 447 -32.60 1.02 4.38
CA LYS A 447 -33.08 -0.04 5.27
C LYS A 447 -34.14 0.49 6.23
N ALA A 448 -33.95 1.68 6.81
CA ALA A 448 -34.91 2.33 7.68
C ALA A 448 -36.25 2.61 6.95
N LEU A 449 -36.18 3.12 5.72
CA LEU A 449 -37.38 3.35 4.90
C LEU A 449 -38.14 2.07 4.50
N LYS A 450 -37.43 0.93 4.36
CA LYS A 450 -38.08 -0.37 4.11
C LYS A 450 -38.71 -0.94 5.36
N ALA A 451 -38.16 -0.66 6.54
CA ALA A 451 -38.75 -1.11 7.80
C ALA A 451 -39.95 -0.27 8.26
N ALA A 452 -40.08 0.96 7.74
CA ALA A 452 -41.18 1.87 8.02
C ALA A 452 -42.40 1.70 7.06
N LYS A 453 -42.26 0.88 6.00
CA LYS A 453 -43.32 0.43 5.09
C LYS A 453 -43.82 -0.94 5.49
#